data_8f409782b523f748385dae24917b29ce
#
_entry.id   8f409782b523f748385dae24917b29ce
#
_cell.length_a   1.000
_cell.length_b   1.000
_cell.length_c   1.000
_cell.angle_alpha   90.00
_cell.angle_beta   90.00
_cell.angle_gamma   90.00
#
_symmetry.space_group_name_H-M   'P 1'
#
loop_
_entity.id
_entity.type
_entity.pdbx_description
1 polymer ?
#
loop_
_entity_poly.entity_id
_entity_poly.type
_entity_poly.pdbx_seq_one_letter_code
_entity_poly.pdbx_strand_id
1 'polypeptide(L)'
;MKKLTFFLVMISYVHTQDIQQSAIEIIKGFNGQPIESNQVTSYLLDIARNGHQLDINTKSRLEQIGFNFNQSLVSRSGAKRSESLGLDKYHDVKYFRIHYTISGRNAVSPVDLNSNGIPDYIESLAEVFDYVSKMLHDEMGFVRPPSDGFYSPDYDNGGSDRYDVYIKQLASNFYGYVQFEQYAQGTGDNEKTPNITEKNAITSYMAMRNGYTNFNQLTELQNIQTTIAHEFFHTVQLGYDGWEKQWLLEATAVWMEEELFDEINDVYQYMPEWFKYPHRSLDEEGTHAYGSYIFFEYIEQNMGGNESLRRIFENSVQIDSRKKDGSHYAIDQALKTNGYTFKQALNSMTVANKIMSSAASTGNFKYEEADQYPIEGPAIYKTLNFQSGAVSFIESSRLSRFGSQYIAVISQDPVLVELKKINGSNSDLKLNAILEKNDNSFLVLSNEKINIDPFDIRSIHLNVVSDDTSDIDLSFRLTFKDGERGTGANLPISFTTSNPYPNPFKNEISFSVTALKETFISITIFDLLGREIRYIYDGRLLSGRYDYKWDSKNNIGIDTASGTYFIKISDGINQEWKTVTLIR
;
A
#
# COMPACT_ATOMS: atom_id res chain seq x y z
N MET A 1 31.69 -26.56 7.51
CA MET A 1 32.12 -25.72 6.36
C MET A 1 31.42 -26.07 5.04
N LYS A 2 31.28 -27.36 4.62
CA LYS A 2 30.61 -27.72 3.34
C LYS A 2 29.11 -27.36 3.27
N LYS A 3 28.38 -27.35 4.40
CA LYS A 3 26.94 -26.98 4.40
C LYS A 3 26.70 -25.47 4.27
N LEU A 4 27.62 -24.63 4.80
CA LEU A 4 27.48 -23.17 4.71
C LEU A 4 27.77 -22.64 3.29
N THR A 5 28.74 -23.27 2.60
CA THR A 5 29.07 -22.91 1.21
C THR A 5 27.96 -23.29 0.22
N PHE A 6 27.23 -24.41 0.49
CA PHE A 6 26.12 -24.83 -0.35
C PHE A 6 24.89 -23.93 -0.18
N PHE A 7 24.65 -23.42 1.04
CA PHE A 7 23.55 -22.48 1.31
C PHE A 7 23.79 -21.09 0.68
N LEU A 8 25.03 -20.58 0.76
CA LEU A 8 25.41 -19.32 0.10
C LEU A 8 25.34 -19.42 -1.44
N VAL A 9 25.69 -20.57 -2.00
CA VAL A 9 25.58 -20.80 -3.45
C VAL A 9 24.12 -20.92 -3.90
N MET A 10 23.23 -21.48 -3.07
CA MET A 10 21.79 -21.55 -3.39
C MET A 10 21.13 -20.17 -3.38
N ILE A 11 21.43 -19.30 -2.38
CA ILE A 11 20.89 -17.95 -2.32
C ILE A 11 21.39 -17.11 -3.50
N SER A 12 22.67 -17.21 -3.87
CA SER A 12 23.20 -16.53 -5.04
C SER A 12 22.63 -17.07 -6.36
N TYR A 13 22.29 -18.35 -6.42
CA TYR A 13 21.73 -18.97 -7.64
C TYR A 13 20.26 -18.54 -7.86
N VAL A 14 19.45 -18.44 -6.81
CA VAL A 14 18.07 -17.96 -6.91
C VAL A 14 18.06 -16.50 -7.39
N HIS A 15 18.86 -15.64 -6.76
CA HIS A 15 18.92 -14.23 -7.14
C HIS A 15 19.46 -14.02 -8.59
N THR A 16 20.45 -14.80 -9.01
CA THR A 16 20.96 -14.73 -10.38
C THR A 16 19.97 -15.25 -11.43
N GLN A 17 19.06 -16.13 -11.06
CA GLN A 17 18.02 -16.62 -11.97
C GLN A 17 16.94 -15.55 -12.21
N ASP A 18 16.54 -14.82 -11.18
CA ASP A 18 15.55 -13.76 -11.29
C ASP A 18 16.06 -12.61 -12.17
N ILE A 19 17.27 -12.14 -11.96
CA ILE A 19 17.85 -11.08 -12.80
C ILE A 19 18.07 -11.51 -14.25
N GLN A 20 18.36 -12.79 -14.51
CA GLN A 20 18.42 -13.30 -15.87
C GLN A 20 17.06 -13.24 -16.56
N GLN A 21 15.99 -13.55 -15.84
CA GLN A 21 14.62 -13.43 -16.36
C GLN A 21 14.28 -11.97 -16.66
N SER A 22 14.54 -11.04 -15.73
CA SER A 22 14.36 -9.60 -15.94
C SER A 22 15.08 -9.11 -17.20
N ALA A 23 16.33 -9.52 -17.38
CA ALA A 23 17.12 -9.17 -18.54
C ALA A 23 16.56 -9.75 -19.87
N ILE A 24 16.08 -11.00 -19.84
CA ILE A 24 15.46 -11.64 -21.00
C ILE A 24 14.19 -10.91 -21.41
N GLU A 25 13.33 -10.55 -20.45
CA GLU A 25 12.09 -9.81 -20.72
C GLU A 25 12.39 -8.40 -21.30
N ILE A 26 13.35 -7.69 -20.75
CA ILE A 26 13.78 -6.40 -21.29
C ILE A 26 14.33 -6.54 -22.72
N ILE A 27 15.16 -7.55 -22.99
CA ILE A 27 15.68 -7.79 -24.35
C ILE A 27 14.54 -8.10 -25.33
N LYS A 28 13.54 -8.91 -24.93
CA LYS A 28 12.34 -9.17 -25.75
C LYS A 28 11.60 -7.87 -26.05
N GLY A 29 11.23 -7.12 -25.01
CA GLY A 29 10.43 -5.91 -25.13
C GLY A 29 11.09 -4.84 -25.98
N PHE A 30 12.39 -4.57 -25.80
CA PHE A 30 13.12 -3.59 -26.60
C PHE A 30 13.34 -4.04 -28.06
N ASN A 31 13.23 -5.33 -28.34
CA ASN A 31 13.17 -5.88 -29.70
C ASN A 31 11.74 -5.94 -30.29
N GLY A 32 10.75 -5.35 -29.59
CA GLY A 32 9.36 -5.28 -30.05
C GLY A 32 8.54 -6.57 -29.85
N GLN A 33 9.05 -7.52 -29.08
CA GLN A 33 8.34 -8.74 -28.72
C GLN A 33 7.51 -8.53 -27.46
N PRO A 34 6.34 -9.17 -27.31
CA PRO A 34 5.58 -9.15 -26.07
C PRO A 34 6.38 -9.72 -24.90
N ILE A 35 6.21 -9.14 -23.72
CA ILE A 35 6.76 -9.65 -22.46
C ILE A 35 5.65 -10.29 -21.62
N GLU A 36 6.04 -11.11 -20.65
CA GLU A 36 5.10 -11.86 -19.81
C GLU A 36 4.36 -10.99 -18.79
N SER A 37 4.93 -9.82 -18.45
CA SER A 37 4.40 -8.92 -17.43
C SER A 37 4.60 -7.45 -17.82
N ASN A 38 3.77 -6.56 -17.28
CA ASN A 38 3.90 -5.11 -17.46
C ASN A 38 5.00 -4.48 -16.57
N GLN A 39 5.75 -5.28 -15.82
CA GLN A 39 6.78 -4.86 -14.85
C GLN A 39 8.07 -4.33 -15.48
N VAL A 40 7.97 -3.48 -16.50
CA VAL A 40 9.15 -3.00 -17.24
C VAL A 40 10.09 -2.21 -16.34
N THR A 41 9.54 -1.29 -15.55
CA THR A 41 10.32 -0.45 -14.62
C THR A 41 11.01 -1.30 -13.55
N SER A 42 10.35 -2.28 -12.97
CA SER A 42 10.94 -3.24 -12.05
C SER A 42 12.07 -4.05 -12.66
N TYR A 43 11.91 -4.56 -13.88
CA TYR A 43 12.99 -5.27 -14.59
C TYR A 43 14.19 -4.37 -14.90
N LEU A 44 13.93 -3.12 -15.27
CA LEU A 44 14.99 -2.13 -15.50
C LEU A 44 15.72 -1.79 -14.21
N LEU A 45 15.01 -1.71 -13.09
CA LEU A 45 15.58 -1.48 -11.76
C LEU A 45 16.48 -2.65 -11.33
N ASP A 46 16.03 -3.88 -11.54
CA ASP A 46 16.83 -5.08 -11.29
C ASP A 46 18.15 -5.04 -12.08
N ILE A 47 18.07 -4.74 -13.37
CA ILE A 47 19.26 -4.62 -14.23
C ILE A 47 20.15 -3.49 -13.73
N ALA A 48 19.60 -2.33 -13.38
CA ALA A 48 20.36 -1.20 -12.87
C ALA A 48 21.17 -1.56 -11.61
N ARG A 49 20.53 -2.25 -10.66
CA ARG A 49 21.14 -2.63 -9.38
C ARG A 49 22.10 -3.82 -9.48
N ASN A 50 21.70 -4.84 -10.21
CA ASN A 50 22.29 -6.18 -10.16
C ASN A 50 22.86 -6.67 -11.50
N GLY A 51 22.76 -5.90 -12.59
CA GLY A 51 23.15 -6.31 -13.93
C GLY A 51 24.61 -6.75 -14.06
N HIS A 52 25.48 -6.32 -13.15
CA HIS A 52 26.87 -6.80 -13.09
C HIS A 52 26.99 -8.31 -12.78
N GLN A 53 25.94 -8.95 -12.27
CA GLN A 53 25.89 -10.38 -11.96
C GLN A 53 25.44 -11.24 -13.15
N LEU A 54 24.90 -10.65 -14.22
CA LEU A 54 24.46 -11.35 -15.42
C LEU A 54 25.61 -12.10 -16.12
N ASP A 55 25.28 -13.17 -16.83
CA ASP A 55 26.24 -13.87 -17.68
C ASP A 55 26.70 -12.99 -18.87
N ILE A 56 27.84 -13.37 -19.44
CA ILE A 56 28.49 -12.57 -20.49
C ILE A 56 27.64 -12.45 -21.77
N ASN A 57 26.86 -13.47 -22.10
CA ASN A 57 26.04 -13.46 -23.30
C ASN A 57 24.84 -12.52 -23.14
N THR A 58 24.19 -12.56 -21.96
CA THR A 58 23.09 -11.66 -21.63
C THR A 58 23.55 -10.22 -21.55
N LYS A 59 24.71 -9.94 -20.92
CA LYS A 59 25.34 -8.60 -20.95
C LYS A 59 25.55 -8.11 -22.37
N SER A 60 26.16 -8.93 -23.24
CA SER A 60 26.41 -8.53 -24.62
C SER A 60 25.13 -8.22 -25.42
N ARG A 61 24.02 -8.94 -25.15
CA ARG A 61 22.73 -8.64 -25.76
C ARG A 61 22.12 -7.34 -25.24
N LEU A 62 22.28 -7.05 -23.96
CA LEU A 62 21.86 -5.77 -23.37
C LEU A 62 22.70 -4.61 -23.92
N GLU A 63 24.01 -4.78 -24.05
CA GLU A 63 24.90 -3.77 -24.70
C GLU A 63 24.44 -3.45 -26.11
N GLN A 64 24.00 -4.44 -26.90
CA GLN A 64 23.48 -4.23 -28.27
C GLN A 64 22.24 -3.34 -28.31
N ILE A 65 21.45 -3.30 -27.21
CA ILE A 65 20.29 -2.41 -27.07
C ILE A 65 20.58 -1.18 -26.21
N GLY A 66 21.89 -0.89 -25.97
CA GLY A 66 22.36 0.36 -25.40
C GLY A 66 22.65 0.40 -23.92
N PHE A 67 22.65 -0.75 -23.21
CA PHE A 67 23.06 -0.77 -21.80
C PHE A 67 24.57 -0.64 -21.64
N ASN A 68 25.00 0.07 -20.58
CA ASN A 68 26.40 0.29 -20.25
C ASN A 68 26.73 -0.31 -18.89
N PHE A 69 27.66 -1.25 -18.86
CA PHE A 69 28.11 -1.96 -17.65
C PHE A 69 29.37 -1.33 -17.02
N ASN A 70 29.87 -0.24 -17.54
CA ASN A 70 31.06 0.45 -17.02
C ASN A 70 30.73 1.45 -15.90
N GLN A 71 29.46 1.61 -15.56
CA GLN A 71 28.97 2.51 -14.53
C GLN A 71 28.57 1.74 -13.26
N SER A 72 28.46 2.45 -12.14
CA SER A 72 28.01 1.86 -10.85
C SER A 72 26.57 1.35 -10.89
N LEU A 73 25.71 2.01 -11.67
CA LEU A 73 24.39 1.50 -12.07
C LEU A 73 24.46 1.09 -13.54
N VAL A 74 23.90 -0.08 -13.86
CA VAL A 74 23.78 -0.52 -15.26
C VAL A 74 22.62 0.24 -15.90
N SER A 75 22.91 1.21 -16.75
CA SER A 75 21.91 2.08 -17.36
C SER A 75 22.05 2.12 -18.87
N ARG A 76 20.98 2.56 -19.57
CA ARG A 76 21.08 2.90 -20.99
C ARG A 76 21.60 4.33 -21.12
N SER A 77 22.90 4.48 -21.28
CA SER A 77 23.49 5.76 -21.62
C SER A 77 23.57 5.87 -23.15
N GLY A 78 22.87 6.83 -23.71
CA GLY A 78 23.01 7.21 -25.10
C GLY A 78 23.19 8.72 -25.15
N ALA A 79 24.27 9.21 -25.76
CA ALA A 79 24.35 10.59 -26.12
C ALA A 79 23.16 10.93 -27.04
N LYS A 80 22.41 12.01 -26.71
CA LYS A 80 21.32 12.56 -27.52
C LYS A 80 20.19 11.56 -27.84
N ARG A 81 19.50 11.14 -26.80
CA ARG A 81 18.34 10.19 -26.85
C ARG A 81 17.28 10.65 -27.86
N SER A 82 16.88 11.91 -27.83
CA SER A 82 15.90 12.47 -28.76
C SER A 82 16.35 12.32 -30.24
N GLU A 83 17.61 12.61 -30.55
CA GLU A 83 18.16 12.43 -31.90
C GLU A 83 18.18 10.96 -32.31
N SER A 84 18.64 10.06 -31.45
CA SER A 84 18.70 8.62 -31.73
C SER A 84 17.32 7.98 -31.93
N LEU A 85 16.27 8.55 -31.33
CA LEU A 85 14.89 8.13 -31.50
C LEU A 85 14.15 8.85 -32.61
N GLY A 86 14.80 9.86 -33.27
CA GLY A 86 14.18 10.70 -34.28
C GLY A 86 13.07 11.60 -33.76
N LEU A 87 13.17 12.02 -32.49
CA LEU A 87 12.23 12.94 -31.86
C LEU A 87 12.71 14.38 -32.11
N ASP A 88 12.15 14.99 -33.13
CA ASP A 88 12.58 16.30 -33.67
C ASP A 88 11.84 17.49 -33.05
N LYS A 89 10.91 17.22 -32.11
CA LYS A 89 10.08 18.20 -31.44
C LYS A 89 10.10 17.99 -29.94
N TYR A 90 9.83 19.06 -29.21
CA TYR A 90 9.53 18.98 -27.76
C TYR A 90 8.44 19.98 -27.38
N HIS A 91 7.78 19.70 -26.26
CA HIS A 91 6.85 20.60 -25.60
C HIS A 91 7.26 20.74 -24.13
N ASP A 92 7.53 21.98 -23.70
CA ASP A 92 7.90 22.30 -22.33
C ASP A 92 6.66 22.63 -21.50
N VAL A 93 6.48 21.88 -20.41
CA VAL A 93 5.44 22.11 -19.41
C VAL A 93 6.13 22.29 -18.07
N LYS A 94 5.86 23.33 -17.35
CA LYS A 94 6.39 23.68 -16.02
C LYS A 94 7.67 22.94 -15.59
N TYR A 95 7.58 21.64 -15.25
CA TYR A 95 8.67 20.82 -14.75
C TYR A 95 9.13 19.73 -15.74
N PHE A 96 8.45 19.58 -16.87
CA PHE A 96 8.67 18.50 -17.84
C PHE A 96 9.07 19.01 -19.20
N ARG A 97 9.86 18.22 -19.91
CA ARG A 97 10.10 18.32 -21.34
C ARG A 97 9.64 17.06 -22.03
N ILE A 98 8.58 17.16 -22.84
CA ILE A 98 8.00 16.04 -23.57
C ILE A 98 8.59 16.05 -24.99
N HIS A 99 9.47 15.08 -25.25
CA HIS A 99 10.10 14.88 -26.57
C HIS A 99 9.22 14.00 -27.45
N TYR A 100 8.91 14.45 -28.67
CA TYR A 100 8.03 13.73 -29.57
C TYR A 100 8.39 13.98 -31.05
N THR A 101 7.72 13.27 -31.96
CA THR A 101 7.73 13.51 -33.40
C THR A 101 6.34 13.23 -33.98
N ILE A 102 6.05 13.83 -35.15
CA ILE A 102 4.83 13.58 -35.92
C ILE A 102 5.09 12.76 -37.18
N SER A 103 6.29 12.21 -37.33
CA SER A 103 6.70 11.41 -38.48
C SER A 103 7.50 10.17 -38.08
N GLY A 104 7.48 9.15 -38.92
CA GLY A 104 8.24 7.93 -38.71
C GLY A 104 7.60 6.98 -37.67
N ARG A 105 8.43 6.03 -37.19
CA ARG A 105 7.96 4.95 -36.29
C ARG A 105 7.43 5.45 -34.94
N ASN A 106 8.06 6.50 -34.43
CA ASN A 106 7.73 7.05 -33.09
C ASN A 106 6.68 8.18 -33.16
N ALA A 107 6.07 8.41 -34.34
CA ALA A 107 5.08 9.47 -34.49
C ALA A 107 3.90 9.34 -33.58
N VAL A 108 3.50 10.45 -32.96
CA VAL A 108 2.18 10.61 -32.34
C VAL A 108 1.15 10.98 -33.40
N SER A 109 -0.13 10.88 -33.08
CA SER A 109 -1.20 11.43 -33.92
C SER A 109 -0.95 12.93 -34.16
N PRO A 110 -1.00 13.40 -35.42
CA PRO A 110 -0.80 14.81 -35.73
C PRO A 110 -2.06 15.66 -35.55
N VAL A 111 -3.13 15.11 -34.99
CA VAL A 111 -4.39 15.82 -34.76
C VAL A 111 -4.13 16.99 -33.79
N ASP A 112 -4.56 18.17 -34.19
CA ASP A 112 -4.43 19.45 -33.49
C ASP A 112 -5.73 20.22 -33.73
N LEU A 113 -6.74 19.98 -32.88
CA LEU A 113 -8.09 20.51 -33.04
C LEU A 113 -8.18 22.01 -32.75
N ASN A 114 -7.34 22.51 -31.84
CA ASN A 114 -7.31 23.92 -31.47
C ASN A 114 -6.36 24.77 -32.37
N SER A 115 -5.60 24.11 -33.26
CA SER A 115 -4.68 24.70 -34.24
C SER A 115 -3.58 25.56 -33.62
N ASN A 116 -3.05 25.14 -32.46
CA ASN A 116 -1.95 25.85 -31.78
C ASN A 116 -0.56 25.33 -32.15
N GLY A 117 -0.47 24.30 -33.00
CA GLY A 117 0.78 23.69 -33.48
C GLY A 117 1.30 22.56 -32.59
N ILE A 118 0.57 22.16 -31.54
CA ILE A 118 0.89 21.06 -30.66
C ILE A 118 -0.18 19.97 -30.85
N PRO A 119 0.18 18.70 -31.11
CA PRO A 119 -0.80 17.63 -31.21
C PRO A 119 -1.62 17.46 -29.93
N ASP A 120 -2.94 17.23 -30.04
CA ASP A 120 -3.87 17.03 -28.90
C ASP A 120 -3.38 15.93 -27.94
N TYR A 121 -2.73 14.88 -28.48
CA TYR A 121 -2.13 13.82 -27.67
C TYR A 121 -1.03 14.35 -26.74
N ILE A 122 -0.19 15.25 -27.22
CA ILE A 122 0.88 15.87 -26.42
C ILE A 122 0.31 16.84 -25.38
N GLU A 123 -0.75 17.58 -25.75
CA GLU A 123 -1.46 18.45 -24.80
C GLU A 123 -2.08 17.63 -23.66
N SER A 124 -2.75 16.52 -23.99
CA SER A 124 -3.32 15.61 -22.96
C SER A 124 -2.25 15.07 -22.01
N LEU A 125 -1.09 14.66 -22.52
CA LEU A 125 0.05 14.27 -21.69
C LEU A 125 0.50 15.42 -20.77
N ALA A 126 0.66 16.61 -21.35
CA ALA A 126 1.11 17.81 -20.64
C ALA A 126 0.20 18.19 -19.48
N GLU A 127 -1.12 18.18 -19.71
CA GLU A 127 -2.14 18.47 -18.70
C GLU A 127 -2.10 17.43 -17.55
N VAL A 128 -2.00 16.14 -17.89
CA VAL A 128 -1.95 15.08 -16.87
C VAL A 128 -0.64 15.15 -16.07
N PHE A 129 0.51 15.39 -16.71
CA PHE A 129 1.78 15.58 -15.99
C PHE A 129 1.74 16.79 -15.04
N ASP A 130 1.16 17.91 -15.47
CA ASP A 130 1.05 19.10 -14.61
C ASP A 130 0.12 18.81 -13.41
N TYR A 131 -1.02 18.15 -13.64
CA TYR A 131 -1.94 17.73 -12.59
C TYR A 131 -1.27 16.79 -11.57
N VAL A 132 -0.66 15.68 -12.03
CA VAL A 132 -0.01 14.68 -11.17
C VAL A 132 1.14 15.33 -10.40
N SER A 133 1.97 16.15 -11.06
CA SER A 133 3.06 16.87 -10.38
C SER A 133 2.56 17.82 -9.31
N LYS A 134 1.46 18.55 -9.58
CA LYS A 134 0.84 19.43 -8.59
C LYS A 134 0.35 18.64 -7.39
N MET A 135 -0.38 17.57 -7.61
CA MET A 135 -0.91 16.72 -6.53
C MET A 135 0.22 16.15 -5.67
N LEU A 136 1.20 15.50 -6.28
CA LEU A 136 2.30 14.85 -5.55
C LEU A 136 3.15 15.85 -4.75
N HIS A 137 3.52 16.98 -5.35
CA HIS A 137 4.52 17.87 -4.74
C HIS A 137 3.90 19.02 -3.96
N ASP A 138 2.85 19.65 -4.50
CA ASP A 138 2.28 20.84 -3.90
C ASP A 138 1.20 20.49 -2.84
N GLU A 139 0.39 19.43 -3.06
CA GLU A 139 -0.68 19.02 -2.14
C GLU A 139 -0.22 17.91 -1.16
N MET A 140 0.37 16.81 -1.66
CA MET A 140 0.80 15.67 -0.83
C MET A 140 2.20 15.87 -0.22
N GLY A 141 3.02 16.77 -0.77
CA GLY A 141 4.32 17.16 -0.23
C GLY A 141 5.46 16.16 -0.45
N PHE A 142 5.35 15.27 -1.42
CA PHE A 142 6.47 14.42 -1.85
C PHE A 142 7.59 15.26 -2.47
N VAL A 143 8.85 14.80 -2.37
CA VAL A 143 9.97 15.46 -3.03
C VAL A 143 9.86 15.33 -4.56
N ARG A 144 10.46 16.29 -5.26
CA ARG A 144 10.57 16.20 -6.72
C ARG A 144 11.62 15.16 -7.12
N PRO A 145 11.47 14.51 -8.29
CA PRO A 145 12.52 13.68 -8.86
C PRO A 145 13.83 14.47 -8.95
N PRO A 146 14.99 13.83 -8.70
CA PRO A 146 16.28 14.47 -8.84
C PRO A 146 16.50 14.95 -10.28
N SER A 147 16.92 16.21 -10.45
CA SER A 147 17.28 16.75 -11.76
C SER A 147 18.60 16.16 -12.27
N ASP A 148 18.67 15.87 -13.55
CA ASP A 148 19.90 15.48 -14.27
C ASP A 148 20.71 16.69 -14.80
N GLY A 149 20.24 17.91 -14.57
CA GLY A 149 20.87 19.15 -15.03
C GLY A 149 22.30 19.37 -14.54
N PHE A 150 22.72 18.72 -13.46
CA PHE A 150 24.08 18.76 -12.93
C PHE A 150 25.11 17.99 -13.79
N TYR A 151 24.67 17.14 -14.71
CA TYR A 151 25.52 16.16 -15.40
C TYR A 151 25.92 16.59 -16.82
N SER A 152 25.47 17.76 -17.27
CA SER A 152 25.88 18.36 -18.53
C SER A 152 27.36 18.83 -18.45
N PRO A 153 28.21 18.71 -19.52
CA PRO A 153 27.83 18.38 -20.90
C PRO A 153 28.03 16.90 -21.30
N ASP A 154 28.49 16.04 -20.42
CA ASP A 154 28.90 14.67 -20.77
C ASP A 154 27.71 13.69 -20.81
N TYR A 155 26.54 14.11 -20.33
CA TYR A 155 25.30 13.34 -20.33
C TYR A 155 24.19 14.06 -21.11
N ASP A 156 23.31 13.27 -21.72
CA ASP A 156 22.10 13.77 -22.36
C ASP A 156 21.05 14.10 -21.27
N ASN A 157 20.92 15.39 -20.98
CA ASN A 157 19.92 15.94 -20.08
C ASN A 157 18.69 16.49 -20.82
N GLY A 158 18.37 15.96 -22.02
CA GLY A 158 17.25 16.43 -22.85
C GLY A 158 17.33 17.90 -23.28
N GLY A 159 18.47 18.58 -22.99
CA GLY A 159 18.72 19.99 -23.32
C GLY A 159 18.04 20.98 -22.36
N SER A 160 17.63 20.56 -21.17
CA SER A 160 17.10 21.43 -20.11
C SER A 160 17.21 20.77 -18.73
N ASP A 161 16.91 21.54 -17.68
CA ASP A 161 16.83 21.05 -16.28
C ASP A 161 15.48 20.43 -15.96
N ARG A 162 14.57 20.31 -16.95
CA ARG A 162 13.25 19.71 -16.78
C ARG A 162 13.36 18.20 -16.79
N TYR A 163 12.40 17.55 -16.15
CA TYR A 163 12.29 16.11 -16.19
C TYR A 163 11.92 15.65 -17.61
N ASP A 164 12.73 14.75 -18.19
CA ASP A 164 12.58 14.30 -19.58
C ASP A 164 11.55 13.18 -19.73
N VAL A 165 10.64 13.35 -20.67
CA VAL A 165 9.66 12.36 -21.12
C VAL A 165 9.82 12.11 -22.61
N TYR A 166 10.10 10.87 -23.01
CA TYR A 166 10.32 10.49 -24.41
C TYR A 166 9.14 9.70 -24.95
N ILE A 167 8.41 10.26 -25.94
CA ILE A 167 7.25 9.61 -26.55
C ILE A 167 7.69 8.78 -27.73
N LYS A 168 7.43 7.47 -27.67
CA LYS A 168 7.91 6.54 -28.70
C LYS A 168 7.04 5.29 -28.84
N GLN A 169 7.21 4.58 -29.96
CA GLN A 169 6.63 3.25 -30.14
C GLN A 169 7.21 2.28 -29.12
N LEU A 170 6.37 1.72 -28.28
CA LEU A 170 6.71 0.67 -27.33
C LEU A 170 6.19 -0.71 -27.79
N ALA A 171 6.67 -1.78 -27.18
CA ALA A 171 6.14 -3.13 -27.38
C ALA A 171 4.62 -3.18 -27.05
N SER A 172 3.92 -4.18 -27.57
CA SER A 172 2.46 -4.20 -27.59
C SER A 172 1.79 -4.08 -26.21
N ASN A 173 2.46 -4.54 -25.16
CA ASN A 173 1.95 -4.52 -23.78
C ASN A 173 2.71 -3.54 -22.86
N PHE A 174 3.55 -2.65 -23.40
CA PHE A 174 4.19 -1.60 -22.61
C PHE A 174 3.33 -0.34 -22.64
N TYR A 175 2.97 0.17 -21.48
CA TYR A 175 2.27 1.45 -21.30
C TYR A 175 3.27 2.61 -21.22
N GLY A 176 4.23 2.49 -20.33
CA GLY A 176 5.35 3.38 -20.10
C GLY A 176 6.46 2.63 -19.39
N TYR A 177 7.51 3.33 -19.01
CA TYR A 177 8.52 2.88 -18.07
C TYR A 177 9.43 4.02 -17.62
N VAL A 178 10.06 3.85 -16.47
CA VAL A 178 11.13 4.70 -15.98
C VAL A 178 12.48 4.06 -16.28
N GLN A 179 13.40 4.84 -16.87
CA GLN A 179 14.78 4.41 -17.11
C GLN A 179 15.71 5.10 -16.14
N PHE A 180 16.40 4.30 -15.35
CA PHE A 180 17.40 4.75 -14.39
C PHE A 180 18.68 5.19 -15.10
N GLU A 181 19.36 6.20 -14.56
CA GLU A 181 20.56 6.79 -15.17
C GLU A 181 21.77 6.64 -14.25
N GLN A 182 21.79 7.38 -13.13
CA GLN A 182 22.92 7.39 -12.21
C GLN A 182 22.50 7.85 -10.82
N TYR A 183 23.37 7.67 -9.83
CA TYR A 183 23.14 8.24 -8.52
C TYR A 183 23.09 9.76 -8.61
N ALA A 184 22.08 10.33 -8.00
CA ALA A 184 21.94 11.77 -7.88
C ALA A 184 23.01 12.34 -6.94
N GLN A 185 23.53 13.54 -7.27
CA GLN A 185 24.48 14.26 -6.42
C GLN A 185 23.77 15.45 -5.81
N GLY A 186 24.04 15.69 -4.52
CA GLY A 186 23.54 16.87 -3.82
C GLY A 186 22.04 16.90 -3.57
N THR A 187 21.37 15.75 -3.61
CA THR A 187 19.94 15.66 -3.35
C THR A 187 19.58 15.49 -1.88
N GLY A 188 20.56 15.59 -0.98
CA GLY A 188 20.41 15.34 0.44
C GLY A 188 19.69 16.40 1.25
N ASP A 189 19.08 17.41 0.63
CA ASP A 189 18.45 18.53 1.31
C ASP A 189 16.93 18.55 1.15
N ASN A 190 16.30 17.41 1.34
CA ASN A 190 14.87 17.34 1.46
C ASN A 190 14.44 18.03 2.76
N GLU A 191 13.59 19.04 2.68
CA GLU A 191 13.07 19.78 3.84
C GLU A 191 12.39 18.90 4.89
N LYS A 192 11.87 17.74 4.46
CA LYS A 192 11.21 16.77 5.35
C LYS A 192 12.20 15.83 6.05
N THR A 193 13.40 15.69 5.51
CA THR A 193 14.50 14.88 6.08
C THR A 193 15.77 15.70 6.24
N PRO A 194 15.74 16.88 6.91
CA PRO A 194 16.79 17.92 6.84
C PRO A 194 18.16 17.48 7.37
N ASN A 195 18.24 16.39 8.10
CA ASN A 195 19.48 15.86 8.69
C ASN A 195 19.94 14.54 8.06
N ILE A 196 19.33 14.12 6.96
CA ILE A 196 19.57 12.83 6.33
C ILE A 196 19.80 13.04 4.83
N THR A 197 20.91 12.51 4.32
CA THR A 197 21.22 12.56 2.90
C THR A 197 20.64 11.33 2.19
N GLU A 198 19.91 11.54 1.11
CA GLU A 198 19.35 10.49 0.24
C GLU A 198 20.48 9.85 -0.60
N LYS A 199 21.29 9.00 0.03
CA LYS A 199 22.50 8.39 -0.56
C LYS A 199 22.23 7.51 -1.77
N ASN A 200 21.02 6.99 -1.87
CA ASN A 200 20.58 6.08 -2.91
C ASN A 200 19.63 6.74 -3.90
N ALA A 201 19.46 8.06 -3.85
CA ALA A 201 18.67 8.77 -4.84
C ALA A 201 19.26 8.59 -6.25
N ILE A 202 18.39 8.40 -7.23
CA ILE A 202 18.77 8.08 -8.63
C ILE A 202 18.06 9.03 -9.57
N THR A 203 18.78 9.59 -10.55
CA THR A 203 18.18 10.32 -11.68
C THR A 203 17.58 9.35 -12.67
N SER A 204 16.55 9.80 -13.36
CA SER A 204 15.84 8.97 -14.33
C SER A 204 15.18 9.82 -15.41
N TYR A 205 14.74 9.18 -16.48
CA TYR A 205 13.80 9.72 -17.44
C TYR A 205 12.65 8.74 -17.67
N MET A 206 11.56 9.24 -18.20
CA MET A 206 10.38 8.44 -18.48
C MET A 206 10.22 8.23 -19.99
N ALA A 207 9.77 7.05 -20.38
CA ALA A 207 9.36 6.78 -21.74
C ALA A 207 7.89 6.35 -21.75
N MET A 208 7.10 6.96 -22.63
CA MET A 208 5.68 6.63 -22.81
C MET A 208 5.38 6.26 -24.25
N ARG A 209 4.29 5.50 -24.44
CA ARG A 209 3.81 5.15 -25.79
C ARG A 209 3.37 6.38 -26.55
N ASN A 210 3.38 6.23 -27.87
CA ASN A 210 2.92 7.24 -28.81
C ASN A 210 1.42 7.11 -29.20
N GLY A 211 0.63 6.37 -28.42
CA GLY A 211 -0.82 6.21 -28.56
C GLY A 211 -1.33 4.87 -28.03
N TYR A 212 -2.63 4.77 -27.73
CA TYR A 212 -3.28 3.63 -27.08
C TYR A 212 -4.37 2.97 -27.94
N THR A 213 -4.29 3.09 -29.26
CA THR A 213 -5.35 2.64 -30.21
C THR A 213 -5.72 1.15 -30.09
N ASN A 214 -4.86 0.31 -29.53
CA ASN A 214 -5.09 -1.13 -29.35
C ASN A 214 -5.36 -1.53 -27.90
N PHE A 215 -5.60 -0.57 -27.01
CA PHE A 215 -5.88 -0.78 -25.60
C PHE A 215 -7.38 -0.51 -25.37
N ASN A 216 -8.19 -1.58 -25.34
CA ASN A 216 -9.64 -1.47 -25.45
C ASN A 216 -10.39 -1.43 -24.10
N GLN A 217 -9.69 -1.55 -22.97
CA GLN A 217 -10.33 -1.56 -21.65
C GLN A 217 -10.59 -0.14 -21.14
N LEU A 218 -9.63 0.76 -21.35
CA LEU A 218 -9.69 2.16 -20.95
C LEU A 218 -9.66 3.08 -22.17
N THR A 219 -10.17 4.28 -22.04
CA THR A 219 -9.99 5.34 -23.02
C THR A 219 -8.52 5.76 -23.13
N GLU A 220 -8.12 6.45 -24.21
CA GLU A 220 -6.76 6.96 -24.35
C GLU A 220 -6.35 7.86 -23.18
N LEU A 221 -7.25 8.77 -22.77
CA LEU A 221 -6.99 9.65 -21.62
C LEU A 221 -6.82 8.87 -20.31
N GLN A 222 -7.68 7.90 -20.04
CA GLN A 222 -7.56 7.06 -18.84
C GLN A 222 -6.25 6.26 -18.82
N ASN A 223 -5.84 5.69 -19.97
CA ASN A 223 -4.51 5.03 -20.08
C ASN A 223 -3.36 6.00 -19.81
N ILE A 224 -3.45 7.25 -20.29
CA ILE A 224 -2.47 8.30 -19.98
C ILE A 224 -2.44 8.61 -18.49
N GLN A 225 -3.60 8.77 -17.87
CA GLN A 225 -3.76 9.11 -16.45
C GLN A 225 -3.14 8.05 -15.54
N THR A 226 -3.57 6.79 -15.68
CA THR A 226 -3.05 5.68 -14.85
C THR A 226 -1.55 5.47 -15.09
N THR A 227 -1.09 5.49 -16.36
CA THR A 227 0.34 5.33 -16.68
C THR A 227 1.20 6.44 -16.07
N ILE A 228 0.77 7.70 -16.16
CA ILE A 228 1.54 8.82 -15.60
C ILE A 228 1.52 8.76 -14.07
N ALA A 229 0.39 8.46 -13.43
CA ALA A 229 0.33 8.30 -11.98
C ALA A 229 1.32 7.25 -11.48
N HIS A 230 1.31 6.08 -12.09
CA HIS A 230 2.19 4.96 -11.76
C HIS A 230 3.68 5.28 -12.02
N GLU A 231 4.01 5.55 -13.25
CA GLU A 231 5.42 5.69 -13.67
C GLU A 231 6.07 6.95 -13.12
N PHE A 232 5.34 8.06 -13.06
CA PHE A 232 5.90 9.27 -12.46
C PHE A 232 6.08 9.12 -10.95
N PHE A 233 5.23 8.35 -10.27
CA PHE A 233 5.47 8.06 -8.85
C PHE A 233 6.75 7.26 -8.63
N HIS A 234 7.10 6.34 -9.50
CA HIS A 234 8.41 5.67 -9.45
C HIS A 234 9.57 6.68 -9.47
N THR A 235 9.48 7.74 -10.26
CA THR A 235 10.53 8.75 -10.31
C THR A 235 10.67 9.52 -8.99
N VAL A 236 9.55 9.75 -8.30
CA VAL A 236 9.50 10.35 -6.97
C VAL A 236 10.13 9.43 -5.92
N GLN A 237 9.78 8.15 -5.93
CA GLN A 237 10.36 7.13 -5.05
C GLN A 237 11.89 7.06 -5.18
N LEU A 238 12.41 7.17 -6.41
CA LEU A 238 13.85 7.23 -6.69
C LEU A 238 14.53 8.44 -6.07
N GLY A 239 13.82 9.52 -5.83
CA GLY A 239 14.32 10.70 -5.13
C GLY A 239 14.59 10.45 -3.66
N TYR A 240 13.97 9.43 -3.07
CA TYR A 240 14.20 9.00 -1.69
C TYR A 240 15.24 7.86 -1.64
N ASP A 241 14.90 6.68 -2.14
CA ASP A 241 15.80 5.51 -2.13
C ASP A 241 15.56 4.60 -3.35
N GLY A 242 16.42 4.71 -4.35
CA GLY A 242 16.41 3.84 -5.52
C GLY A 242 16.84 2.39 -5.25
N TRP A 243 17.05 1.97 -4.00
CA TRP A 243 17.34 0.58 -3.59
C TRP A 243 16.24 -0.03 -2.71
N GLU A 244 15.12 0.70 -2.52
CA GLU A 244 13.98 0.18 -1.77
C GLU A 244 13.40 -1.07 -2.45
N LYS A 245 12.69 -1.89 -1.68
CA LYS A 245 12.13 -3.16 -2.16
C LYS A 245 11.09 -2.94 -3.26
N GLN A 246 11.14 -3.79 -4.29
CA GLN A 246 10.24 -3.68 -5.44
C GLN A 246 8.77 -3.76 -5.04
N TRP A 247 8.41 -4.64 -4.08
CA TRP A 247 7.03 -4.73 -3.63
C TRP A 247 6.48 -3.40 -3.08
N LEU A 248 7.31 -2.66 -2.32
CA LEU A 248 6.92 -1.35 -1.79
C LEU A 248 6.78 -0.33 -2.92
N LEU A 249 7.71 -0.33 -3.88
CA LEU A 249 7.69 0.59 -5.01
C LEU A 249 6.46 0.35 -5.89
N GLU A 250 6.20 -0.91 -6.29
CA GLU A 250 5.08 -1.26 -7.15
C GLU A 250 3.74 -1.08 -6.45
N ALA A 251 3.58 -1.61 -5.22
CA ALA A 251 2.31 -1.50 -4.51
C ALA A 251 1.90 -0.05 -4.25
N THR A 252 2.86 0.84 -3.96
CA THR A 252 2.54 2.26 -3.77
C THR A 252 2.40 3.03 -5.07
N ALA A 253 2.99 2.57 -6.18
CA ALA A 253 2.73 3.14 -7.51
C ALA A 253 1.31 2.80 -7.97
N VAL A 254 0.85 1.57 -7.76
CA VAL A 254 -0.55 1.16 -8.01
C VAL A 254 -1.52 1.94 -7.10
N TRP A 255 -1.19 2.08 -5.82
CA TRP A 255 -2.01 2.91 -4.92
C TRP A 255 -2.11 4.36 -5.42
N MET A 256 -1.05 4.92 -6.01
CA MET A 256 -1.08 6.28 -6.55
C MET A 256 -1.99 6.42 -7.78
N GLU A 257 -2.21 5.36 -8.56
CA GLU A 257 -3.20 5.37 -9.63
C GLU A 257 -4.60 5.60 -9.09
N GLU A 258 -4.95 4.89 -8.01
CA GLU A 258 -6.24 5.01 -7.32
C GLU A 258 -6.39 6.36 -6.65
N GLU A 259 -5.41 6.79 -5.89
CA GLU A 259 -5.41 8.06 -5.15
C GLU A 259 -5.63 9.29 -6.06
N LEU A 260 -5.06 9.29 -7.27
CA LEU A 260 -5.14 10.42 -8.18
C LEU A 260 -6.29 10.34 -9.18
N PHE A 261 -6.75 9.14 -9.49
CA PHE A 261 -7.75 8.90 -10.54
C PHE A 261 -8.77 7.82 -10.12
N ASP A 262 -9.28 7.96 -8.90
CA ASP A 262 -10.23 7.10 -8.19
C ASP A 262 -11.37 6.55 -9.08
N GLU A 263 -11.96 7.39 -9.94
CA GLU A 263 -13.06 6.98 -10.81
C GLU A 263 -12.67 6.00 -11.94
N ILE A 264 -11.36 5.74 -12.16
CA ILE A 264 -10.92 4.82 -13.22
C ILE A 264 -10.96 3.37 -12.75
N ASN A 265 -10.63 3.11 -11.48
CA ASN A 265 -10.66 1.79 -10.87
C ASN A 265 -9.79 0.74 -11.60
N ASP A 266 -8.71 1.15 -12.29
CA ASP A 266 -7.83 0.24 -13.03
C ASP A 266 -7.18 -0.80 -12.12
N VAL A 267 -6.91 -0.42 -10.89
CA VAL A 267 -6.28 -1.25 -9.83
C VAL A 267 -7.12 -2.49 -9.46
N TYR A 268 -8.43 -2.47 -9.73
CA TYR A 268 -9.33 -3.60 -9.43
C TYR A 268 -8.93 -4.88 -10.16
N GLN A 269 -8.23 -4.79 -11.29
CA GLN A 269 -7.74 -5.96 -12.03
C GLN A 269 -6.76 -6.82 -11.20
N TYR A 270 -6.09 -6.24 -10.20
CA TYR A 270 -5.11 -6.95 -9.36
C TYR A 270 -5.73 -7.69 -8.16
N MET A 271 -6.94 -7.29 -7.75
CA MET A 271 -7.61 -7.84 -6.57
C MET A 271 -7.92 -9.35 -6.67
N PRO A 272 -8.52 -9.87 -7.76
CA PRO A 272 -8.95 -11.27 -7.78
C PRO A 272 -7.81 -12.25 -7.54
N GLU A 273 -6.63 -12.02 -8.12
CA GLU A 273 -5.48 -12.91 -7.94
C GLU A 273 -4.86 -12.76 -6.54
N TRP A 274 -4.78 -11.55 -6.01
CA TRP A 274 -4.25 -11.28 -4.67
C TRP A 274 -5.14 -11.92 -3.58
N PHE A 275 -6.45 -11.69 -3.64
CA PHE A 275 -7.41 -12.24 -2.68
C PHE A 275 -7.59 -13.76 -2.78
N LYS A 276 -7.21 -14.36 -3.89
CA LYS A 276 -7.18 -15.82 -4.08
C LYS A 276 -6.07 -16.50 -3.29
N TYR A 277 -4.97 -15.80 -3.02
CA TYR A 277 -3.81 -16.35 -2.33
C TYR A 277 -3.40 -15.56 -1.07
N PRO A 278 -4.31 -15.35 -0.12
CA PRO A 278 -4.06 -14.52 1.06
C PRO A 278 -2.96 -15.06 1.98
N HIS A 279 -2.56 -16.33 1.80
CA HIS A 279 -1.49 -16.97 2.58
C HIS A 279 -0.08 -16.61 2.10
N ARG A 280 0.06 -15.98 0.93
CA ARG A 280 1.33 -15.46 0.43
C ARG A 280 1.75 -14.24 1.22
N SER A 281 3.02 -13.91 1.13
CA SER A 281 3.55 -12.74 1.85
C SER A 281 3.03 -11.44 1.25
N LEU A 282 2.66 -10.47 2.10
CA LEU A 282 2.33 -9.11 1.67
C LEU A 282 3.46 -8.49 0.83
N ASP A 283 4.71 -8.76 1.20
CA ASP A 283 5.92 -8.22 0.57
C ASP A 283 6.51 -9.14 -0.52
N GLU A 284 5.71 -10.04 -1.06
CA GLU A 284 6.13 -10.87 -2.18
C GLU A 284 6.25 -10.05 -3.45
N GLU A 285 7.42 -10.11 -4.09
CA GLU A 285 7.73 -9.39 -5.33
C GLU A 285 6.99 -9.99 -6.53
N GLY A 286 7.13 -9.36 -7.69
CA GLY A 286 6.49 -9.77 -8.92
C GLY A 286 5.03 -9.30 -9.00
N THR A 287 4.18 -10.03 -9.72
CA THR A 287 2.77 -9.64 -9.95
C THR A 287 1.94 -9.55 -8.67
N HIS A 288 2.35 -10.24 -7.59
CA HIS A 288 1.67 -10.17 -6.30
C HIS A 288 1.79 -8.78 -5.67
N ALA A 289 2.92 -8.10 -5.87
CA ALA A 289 3.17 -6.76 -5.34
C ALA A 289 2.11 -5.73 -5.78
N TYR A 290 1.62 -5.85 -7.01
CA TYR A 290 0.56 -4.93 -7.51
C TYR A 290 -0.71 -5.02 -6.65
N GLY A 291 -1.16 -6.22 -6.33
CA GLY A 291 -2.34 -6.42 -5.46
C GLY A 291 -2.10 -6.00 -4.00
N SER A 292 -0.84 -5.90 -3.58
CA SER A 292 -0.49 -5.42 -2.23
C SER A 292 -0.79 -3.93 -2.04
N TYR A 293 -1.22 -3.20 -3.10
CA TYR A 293 -1.69 -1.82 -2.98
C TYR A 293 -2.81 -1.68 -1.94
N ILE A 294 -3.65 -2.71 -1.78
CA ILE A 294 -4.74 -2.72 -0.81
C ILE A 294 -4.28 -2.47 0.65
N PHE A 295 -3.02 -2.77 0.95
CA PHE A 295 -2.44 -2.46 2.25
C PHE A 295 -2.20 -0.95 2.43
N PHE A 296 -1.76 -0.27 1.38
CA PHE A 296 -1.52 1.17 1.40
C PHE A 296 -2.83 1.95 1.33
N GLU A 297 -3.79 1.46 0.57
CA GLU A 297 -5.18 1.90 0.57
C GLU A 297 -5.79 1.81 1.98
N TYR A 298 -5.59 0.68 2.66
CA TYR A 298 -6.04 0.51 4.04
C TYR A 298 -5.38 1.52 5.00
N ILE A 299 -4.08 1.76 4.88
CA ILE A 299 -3.35 2.73 5.70
C ILE A 299 -3.88 4.15 5.44
N GLU A 300 -4.02 4.52 4.19
CA GLU A 300 -4.53 5.83 3.81
C GLU A 300 -5.90 6.07 4.46
N GLN A 301 -6.87 5.21 4.21
CA GLN A 301 -8.25 5.39 4.66
C GLN A 301 -8.45 5.24 6.18
N ASN A 302 -7.60 4.49 6.89
CA ASN A 302 -7.83 4.15 8.28
C ASN A 302 -6.71 4.54 9.25
N MET A 303 -5.52 4.94 8.79
CA MET A 303 -4.34 5.11 9.66
C MET A 303 -3.52 6.37 9.38
N GLY A 304 -4.16 7.46 8.98
CA GLY A 304 -3.55 8.77 8.95
C GLY A 304 -3.35 9.40 7.58
N GLY A 305 -4.06 8.90 6.56
CA GLY A 305 -4.15 9.54 5.25
C GLY A 305 -2.83 9.55 4.47
N ASN A 306 -2.81 10.31 3.40
CA ASN A 306 -1.67 10.49 2.49
C ASN A 306 -0.38 10.89 3.20
N GLU A 307 -0.46 11.59 4.33
CA GLU A 307 0.72 11.94 5.11
C GLU A 307 1.45 10.71 5.65
N SER A 308 0.72 9.64 6.03
CA SER A 308 1.34 8.38 6.45
C SER A 308 2.13 7.74 5.31
N LEU A 309 1.59 7.76 4.09
CA LEU A 309 2.26 7.19 2.91
C LEU A 309 3.52 7.99 2.55
N ARG A 310 3.46 9.32 2.53
CA ARG A 310 4.64 10.16 2.31
C ARG A 310 5.73 9.90 3.35
N ARG A 311 5.37 9.78 4.63
CA ARG A 311 6.31 9.48 5.72
C ARG A 311 6.99 8.11 5.59
N ILE A 312 6.39 7.14 4.90
CA ILE A 312 7.06 5.88 4.61
C ILE A 312 8.35 6.16 3.82
N PHE A 313 8.27 6.94 2.74
CA PHE A 313 9.45 7.28 1.94
C PHE A 313 10.44 8.18 2.69
N GLU A 314 9.97 9.13 3.50
CA GLU A 314 10.84 9.94 4.36
C GLU A 314 11.60 9.09 5.39
N ASN A 315 11.02 7.98 5.84
CA ASN A 315 11.69 7.06 6.77
C ASN A 315 12.56 6.02 6.04
N SER A 316 12.30 5.71 4.77
CA SER A 316 13.10 4.75 4.00
C SER A 316 14.56 5.18 3.89
N VAL A 317 14.83 6.49 3.74
CA VAL A 317 16.18 7.05 3.63
C VAL A 317 17.04 6.84 4.90
N GLN A 318 16.45 6.45 6.03
CA GLN A 318 17.18 6.23 7.29
C GLN A 318 17.97 4.91 7.30
N ILE A 319 17.59 3.97 6.44
CA ILE A 319 18.27 2.67 6.31
C ILE A 319 18.90 2.60 4.91
N ASP A 320 20.18 2.24 4.84
CA ASP A 320 20.83 1.97 3.55
C ASP A 320 20.29 0.64 3.00
N SER A 321 19.30 0.72 2.11
CA SER A 321 18.57 -0.42 1.54
C SER A 321 19.45 -1.36 0.73
N ARG A 322 20.66 -0.92 0.31
CA ARG A 322 21.69 -1.80 -0.29
C ARG A 322 22.23 -2.82 0.70
N LYS A 323 22.14 -2.54 2.00
CA LYS A 323 22.70 -3.37 3.07
C LYS A 323 21.65 -4.17 3.81
N LYS A 324 20.47 -3.61 3.96
CA LYS A 324 19.39 -4.20 4.75
C LYS A 324 18.05 -3.71 4.25
N ASP A 325 17.08 -4.61 4.15
CA ASP A 325 15.69 -4.26 3.90
C ASP A 325 15.19 -3.31 4.99
N GLY A 326 14.76 -2.13 4.58
CA GLY A 326 14.26 -1.07 5.43
C GLY A 326 12.75 -0.84 5.32
N SER A 327 12.06 -1.47 4.37
CA SER A 327 10.66 -1.17 4.03
C SER A 327 9.72 -1.29 5.23
N HIS A 328 9.76 -2.41 5.96
CA HIS A 328 8.90 -2.60 7.13
C HIS A 328 9.21 -1.64 8.28
N TYR A 329 10.49 -1.30 8.47
CA TYR A 329 10.88 -0.27 9.42
C TYR A 329 10.32 1.10 9.03
N ALA A 330 10.43 1.49 7.77
CA ALA A 330 9.93 2.75 7.26
C ALA A 330 8.41 2.87 7.46
N ILE A 331 7.67 1.83 7.13
CA ILE A 331 6.21 1.75 7.36
C ILE A 331 5.90 1.85 8.86
N ASP A 332 6.58 1.09 9.71
CA ASP A 332 6.34 1.08 11.15
C ASP A 332 6.63 2.45 11.79
N GLN A 333 7.70 3.15 11.36
CA GLN A 333 7.99 4.50 11.85
C GLN A 333 6.95 5.53 11.38
N ALA A 334 6.50 5.46 10.12
CA ALA A 334 5.44 6.32 9.61
C ALA A 334 4.15 6.15 10.41
N LEU A 335 3.72 4.91 10.64
CA LEU A 335 2.50 4.60 11.38
C LEU A 335 2.57 4.99 12.86
N LYS A 336 3.74 4.89 13.50
CA LYS A 336 3.92 5.29 14.91
C LYS A 336 3.60 6.74 15.18
N THR A 337 3.72 7.62 14.20
CA THR A 337 3.35 9.04 14.36
C THR A 337 1.85 9.21 14.61
N ASN A 338 1.04 8.26 14.17
CA ASN A 338 -0.41 8.22 14.34
C ASN A 338 -0.84 7.16 15.38
N GLY A 339 0.12 6.63 16.18
CA GLY A 339 -0.17 5.67 17.25
C GLY A 339 -0.35 4.23 16.80
N TYR A 340 -0.05 3.90 15.55
CA TYR A 340 -0.15 2.54 15.00
C TYR A 340 1.21 1.88 14.81
N THR A 341 1.21 0.59 14.51
CA THR A 341 2.39 -0.19 14.13
C THR A 341 2.11 -0.95 12.85
N PHE A 342 3.17 -1.37 12.14
CA PHE A 342 3.04 -2.24 10.97
C PHE A 342 2.21 -3.51 11.27
N LYS A 343 2.47 -4.15 12.41
CA LYS A 343 1.74 -5.35 12.85
C LYS A 343 0.24 -5.10 13.06
N GLN A 344 -0.12 -3.94 13.60
CA GLN A 344 -1.52 -3.55 13.76
C GLN A 344 -2.17 -3.28 12.40
N ALA A 345 -1.50 -2.55 11.51
CA ALA A 345 -2.00 -2.28 10.16
C ALA A 345 -2.25 -3.59 9.39
N LEU A 346 -1.27 -4.50 9.38
CA LEU A 346 -1.39 -5.80 8.74
C LEU A 346 -2.59 -6.59 9.30
N ASN A 347 -2.68 -6.73 10.63
CA ASN A 347 -3.77 -7.47 11.26
C ASN A 347 -5.13 -6.85 10.94
N SER A 348 -5.26 -5.54 11.04
CA SER A 348 -6.53 -4.84 10.81
C SER A 348 -6.94 -4.87 9.34
N MET A 349 -6.01 -4.71 8.40
CA MET A 349 -6.25 -4.90 6.98
C MET A 349 -6.82 -6.30 6.69
N THR A 350 -6.23 -7.36 7.27
CA THR A 350 -6.72 -8.72 7.01
C THR A 350 -8.13 -8.96 7.55
N VAL A 351 -8.52 -8.27 8.62
CA VAL A 351 -9.91 -8.27 9.12
C VAL A 351 -10.81 -7.49 8.16
N ALA A 352 -10.41 -6.29 7.74
CA ALA A 352 -11.15 -5.47 6.78
C ALA A 352 -11.37 -6.21 5.45
N ASN A 353 -10.36 -6.91 4.95
CA ASN A 353 -10.44 -7.75 3.75
C ASN A 353 -11.55 -8.82 3.83
N LYS A 354 -11.85 -9.33 5.03
CA LYS A 354 -12.93 -10.31 5.21
C LYS A 354 -14.29 -9.64 5.42
N ILE A 355 -14.33 -8.51 6.09
CA ILE A 355 -15.56 -7.74 6.31
C ILE A 355 -16.05 -7.15 4.99
N MET A 356 -15.16 -6.59 4.19
CA MET A 356 -15.41 -6.04 2.86
C MET A 356 -16.65 -5.14 2.85
N SER A 357 -16.59 -4.03 3.58
CA SER A 357 -17.71 -3.11 3.77
C SER A 357 -17.25 -1.65 3.75
N SER A 358 -18.04 -0.80 3.10
CA SER A 358 -17.90 0.67 3.13
C SER A 358 -18.63 1.32 4.32
N ALA A 359 -19.40 0.54 5.09
CA ALA A 359 -20.23 1.07 6.17
C ALA A 359 -19.41 1.64 7.33
N ALA A 360 -19.73 2.86 7.76
CA ALA A 360 -19.10 3.51 8.92
C ALA A 360 -19.24 2.71 10.23
N SER A 361 -20.28 1.85 10.34
CA SER A 361 -20.50 0.98 11.51
C SER A 361 -19.43 -0.09 11.69
N THR A 362 -18.60 -0.36 10.68
CA THR A 362 -17.48 -1.31 10.79
C THR A 362 -16.23 -0.71 11.44
N GLY A 363 -16.25 0.57 11.79
CA GLY A 363 -15.12 1.28 12.38
C GLY A 363 -13.91 1.31 11.42
N ASN A 364 -12.73 0.97 11.93
CA ASN A 364 -11.49 0.94 11.13
C ASN A 364 -11.34 -0.32 10.25
N PHE A 365 -12.40 -1.13 10.08
CA PHE A 365 -12.37 -2.32 9.23
C PHE A 365 -13.18 -2.10 7.96
N LYS A 366 -12.93 -1.01 7.25
CA LYS A 366 -13.67 -0.62 6.04
C LYS A 366 -12.73 -0.23 4.90
N TYR A 367 -13.28 -0.26 3.70
CA TYR A 367 -12.76 0.42 2.52
C TYR A 367 -13.86 1.28 1.94
N GLU A 368 -13.54 2.48 1.49
CA GLU A 368 -14.56 3.43 1.01
C GLU A 368 -15.37 2.88 -0.16
N GLU A 369 -14.72 2.15 -1.04
CA GLU A 369 -15.30 1.56 -2.23
C GLU A 369 -15.54 0.05 -2.17
N ALA A 370 -15.54 -0.56 -0.97
CA ALA A 370 -15.71 -2.01 -0.81
C ALA A 370 -16.91 -2.60 -1.60
N ASP A 371 -17.99 -1.82 -1.72
CA ASP A 371 -19.21 -2.25 -2.43
C ASP A 371 -19.04 -2.30 -3.97
N GLN A 372 -17.97 -1.72 -4.51
CA GLN A 372 -17.61 -1.68 -5.93
C GLN A 372 -16.53 -2.71 -6.29
N TYR A 373 -15.83 -3.26 -5.29
CA TYR A 373 -14.74 -4.19 -5.54
C TYR A 373 -15.20 -5.46 -6.27
N PRO A 374 -14.44 -5.96 -7.26
CA PRO A 374 -14.86 -7.11 -8.08
C PRO A 374 -14.65 -8.46 -7.38
N ILE A 375 -14.69 -8.48 -6.04
CA ILE A 375 -14.43 -9.64 -5.20
C ILE A 375 -15.35 -9.64 -3.98
N GLU A 376 -15.58 -10.82 -3.40
CA GLU A 376 -16.40 -11.01 -2.18
C GLU A 376 -15.53 -11.18 -0.92
N GLY A 377 -14.22 -10.99 -1.04
CA GLY A 377 -13.24 -11.17 0.01
C GLY A 377 -12.25 -12.30 -0.25
N PRO A 378 -11.39 -12.62 0.73
CA PRO A 378 -10.30 -13.56 0.57
C PRO A 378 -10.78 -15.01 0.50
N ALA A 379 -10.03 -15.83 -0.23
CA ALA A 379 -10.29 -17.26 -0.36
C ALA A 379 -10.31 -17.96 1.01
N ILE A 380 -11.32 -18.78 1.21
CA ILE A 380 -11.46 -19.60 2.42
C ILE A 380 -10.60 -20.86 2.29
N TYR A 381 -9.64 -21.02 3.20
CA TYR A 381 -8.74 -22.19 3.23
C TYR A 381 -9.51 -23.49 3.54
N LYS A 382 -10.38 -23.45 4.56
CA LYS A 382 -11.21 -24.60 4.98
C LYS A 382 -12.53 -24.12 5.58
N THR A 383 -13.55 -24.97 5.45
CA THR A 383 -14.82 -24.84 6.18
C THR A 383 -14.92 -25.99 7.20
N LEU A 384 -15.20 -25.65 8.46
CA LEU A 384 -15.42 -26.61 9.53
C LEU A 384 -16.90 -26.62 9.92
N ASN A 385 -17.54 -27.79 9.89
CA ASN A 385 -18.83 -28.02 10.54
C ASN A 385 -18.58 -28.55 11.94
N PHE A 386 -18.74 -27.70 12.96
CA PHE A 386 -18.54 -28.05 14.35
C PHE A 386 -19.83 -28.63 14.95
N GLN A 387 -19.71 -29.72 15.74
CA GLN A 387 -20.78 -30.33 16.50
C GLN A 387 -20.31 -30.53 17.95
N SER A 388 -21.19 -30.19 18.90
CA SER A 388 -20.91 -30.38 20.34
C SER A 388 -20.57 -31.83 20.68
N GLY A 389 -19.67 -32.01 21.64
CA GLY A 389 -19.15 -33.29 22.09
C GLY A 389 -17.95 -33.80 21.22
N ALA A 390 -17.57 -33.09 20.18
CA ALA A 390 -16.43 -33.43 19.34
C ALA A 390 -15.22 -32.49 19.57
N VAL A 391 -14.02 -33.04 19.40
CA VAL A 391 -12.80 -32.23 19.26
C VAL A 391 -12.35 -32.30 17.81
N SER A 392 -12.26 -31.17 17.16
CA SER A 392 -11.86 -31.05 15.75
C SER A 392 -10.56 -30.25 15.60
N PHE A 393 -9.85 -30.48 14.50
CA PHE A 393 -8.59 -29.80 14.23
C PHE A 393 -8.53 -29.29 12.79
N ILE A 394 -7.94 -28.11 12.61
CA ILE A 394 -7.48 -27.62 11.33
C ILE A 394 -5.99 -27.32 11.45
N GLU A 395 -5.20 -27.87 10.54
CA GLU A 395 -3.78 -27.61 10.45
C GLU A 395 -3.45 -26.97 9.11
N SER A 396 -2.49 -26.04 9.14
CA SER A 396 -1.87 -25.45 7.96
C SER A 396 -0.36 -25.47 8.12
N SER A 397 0.36 -25.62 7.00
CA SER A 397 1.81 -25.58 6.91
C SER A 397 2.32 -24.61 5.83
N ARG A 398 1.46 -23.71 5.36
CA ARG A 398 1.75 -22.80 4.24
C ARG A 398 1.26 -21.39 4.55
N LEU A 399 1.64 -20.84 5.68
CA LEU A 399 1.38 -19.45 5.99
C LEU A 399 2.71 -18.70 5.92
N SER A 400 2.90 -17.94 4.85
CA SER A 400 4.10 -17.13 4.69
C SER A 400 4.12 -15.97 5.69
N ARG A 401 5.29 -15.40 5.92
CA ARG A 401 5.40 -14.16 6.70
C ARG A 401 4.44 -13.11 6.13
N PHE A 402 3.82 -12.32 6.99
CA PHE A 402 2.84 -11.28 6.61
C PHE A 402 1.66 -11.78 5.77
N GLY A 403 1.47 -13.10 5.68
CA GLY A 403 0.30 -13.72 5.07
C GLY A 403 -0.83 -13.96 6.06
N SER A 404 -1.99 -14.33 5.55
CA SER A 404 -3.17 -14.66 6.35
C SER A 404 -3.93 -15.87 5.79
N GLN A 405 -4.65 -16.59 6.65
CA GLN A 405 -5.53 -17.67 6.21
C GLN A 405 -6.91 -17.53 6.85
N TYR A 406 -7.94 -17.79 6.07
CA TYR A 406 -9.33 -17.65 6.47
C TYR A 406 -10.02 -19.00 6.54
N ILE A 407 -10.77 -19.22 7.63
CA ILE A 407 -11.49 -20.46 7.91
C ILE A 407 -12.95 -20.09 8.19
N ALA A 408 -13.89 -20.72 7.51
CA ALA A 408 -15.30 -20.61 7.82
C ALA A 408 -15.69 -21.66 8.87
N VAL A 409 -16.48 -21.27 9.86
CA VAL A 409 -17.00 -22.19 10.89
C VAL A 409 -18.52 -22.17 10.83
N ILE A 410 -19.11 -23.35 10.70
CA ILE A 410 -20.55 -23.56 10.75
C ILE A 410 -20.84 -24.29 12.08
N SER A 411 -21.57 -23.65 12.97
CA SER A 411 -21.95 -24.22 14.26
C SER A 411 -23.29 -23.65 14.73
N GLN A 412 -24.09 -24.51 15.38
CA GLN A 412 -25.27 -24.13 16.17
C GLN A 412 -24.97 -24.15 17.67
N ASP A 413 -23.83 -24.69 18.05
CA ASP A 413 -23.38 -24.82 19.43
C ASP A 413 -22.19 -23.90 19.70
N PRO A 414 -22.02 -23.45 20.94
CA PRO A 414 -20.86 -22.69 21.35
C PRO A 414 -19.57 -23.45 21.04
N VAL A 415 -18.60 -22.74 20.49
CA VAL A 415 -17.31 -23.32 20.12
C VAL A 415 -16.14 -22.54 20.72
N LEU A 416 -15.25 -23.26 21.38
CA LEU A 416 -13.98 -22.74 21.87
C LEU A 416 -12.91 -23.06 20.84
N VAL A 417 -12.25 -22.02 20.32
CA VAL A 417 -11.16 -22.13 19.35
C VAL A 417 -9.85 -21.79 20.03
N GLU A 418 -8.87 -22.66 19.91
CA GLU A 418 -7.50 -22.46 20.44
C GLU A 418 -6.48 -22.53 19.29
N LEU A 419 -5.65 -21.49 19.16
CA LEU A 419 -4.53 -21.42 18.24
C LEU A 419 -3.28 -21.99 18.89
N LYS A 420 -2.57 -22.89 18.18
CA LYS A 420 -1.26 -23.38 18.58
C LYS A 420 -0.30 -23.35 17.39
N LYS A 421 0.87 -22.76 17.57
CA LYS A 421 1.99 -22.89 16.63
C LYS A 421 2.53 -24.32 16.62
N ILE A 422 2.93 -24.80 15.45
CA ILE A 422 3.55 -26.12 15.28
C ILE A 422 5.05 -25.97 15.03
N ASN A 423 5.46 -24.98 14.23
CA ASN A 423 6.87 -24.68 13.93
C ASN A 423 7.16 -23.18 14.09
N GLY A 424 8.44 -22.83 14.10
CA GLY A 424 8.91 -21.46 14.33
C GLY A 424 9.13 -21.16 15.82
N SER A 425 10.16 -20.36 16.14
CA SER A 425 10.58 -20.16 17.54
C SER A 425 10.01 -18.88 18.17
N ASN A 426 9.81 -17.80 17.42
CA ASN A 426 9.41 -16.49 17.95
C ASN A 426 8.34 -15.80 17.10
N SER A 427 7.73 -16.50 16.17
CA SER A 427 6.75 -15.92 15.29
C SER A 427 5.45 -15.65 16.01
N ASP A 428 4.97 -14.45 15.87
CA ASP A 428 3.69 -14.04 16.39
C ASP A 428 2.59 -14.41 15.37
N LEU A 429 1.77 -15.38 15.71
CA LEU A 429 0.51 -15.63 15.02
C LEU A 429 -0.61 -14.92 15.76
N LYS A 430 -1.49 -14.25 15.02
CA LYS A 430 -2.71 -13.66 15.56
C LYS A 430 -3.90 -14.48 15.09
N LEU A 431 -4.82 -14.76 16.01
CA LEU A 431 -6.12 -15.34 15.70
C LEU A 431 -7.19 -14.28 15.90
N ASN A 432 -7.97 -14.02 14.85
CA ASN A 432 -9.16 -13.21 14.90
C ASN A 432 -10.39 -14.07 14.61
N ALA A 433 -11.48 -13.85 15.33
CA ALA A 433 -12.80 -14.32 14.95
C ALA A 433 -13.62 -13.13 14.46
N ILE A 434 -14.08 -13.19 13.24
CA ILE A 434 -14.89 -12.18 12.56
C ILE A 434 -16.30 -12.72 12.51
N LEU A 435 -17.17 -12.17 13.34
CA LEU A 435 -18.53 -12.62 13.57
C LEU A 435 -19.49 -11.61 12.96
N GLU A 436 -20.21 -12.03 11.94
CA GLU A 436 -21.27 -11.24 11.35
C GLU A 436 -22.58 -11.55 12.04
N LYS A 437 -23.23 -10.53 12.59
CA LYS A 437 -24.51 -10.66 13.27
C LYS A 437 -25.71 -10.62 12.33
N ASN A 438 -26.87 -11.01 12.83
CA ASN A 438 -28.11 -10.99 12.07
C ASN A 438 -28.57 -9.57 11.66
N ASP A 439 -28.10 -8.53 12.35
CA ASP A 439 -28.34 -7.12 12.04
C ASP A 439 -27.32 -6.52 11.05
N ASN A 440 -26.48 -7.35 10.44
CA ASN A 440 -25.37 -7.00 9.55
C ASN A 440 -24.21 -6.23 10.23
N SER A 441 -24.21 -6.11 11.56
CA SER A 441 -23.04 -5.58 12.27
C SER A 441 -21.98 -6.67 12.45
N PHE A 442 -20.74 -6.25 12.68
CA PHE A 442 -19.61 -7.16 12.88
C PHE A 442 -19.08 -7.06 14.30
N LEU A 443 -18.68 -8.21 14.85
CA LEU A 443 -17.92 -8.33 16.09
C LEU A 443 -16.60 -9.03 15.78
N VAL A 444 -15.48 -8.39 16.13
CA VAL A 444 -14.14 -8.95 15.94
C VAL A 444 -13.54 -9.27 17.30
N LEU A 445 -13.14 -10.52 17.50
CA LEU A 445 -12.46 -10.99 18.69
C LEU A 445 -11.04 -11.40 18.34
N SER A 446 -10.05 -10.97 19.12
CA SER A 446 -8.64 -11.28 18.86
C SER A 446 -7.99 -11.86 20.13
N ASN A 447 -7.66 -13.16 20.12
CA ASN A 447 -6.95 -13.84 21.21
C ASN A 447 -6.46 -15.20 20.71
N GLU A 448 -5.45 -15.79 21.36
CA GLU A 448 -5.02 -17.18 21.10
C GLU A 448 -6.10 -18.21 21.42
N LYS A 449 -7.04 -17.85 22.28
CA LYS A 449 -8.18 -18.68 22.68
C LYS A 449 -9.45 -17.84 22.67
N ILE A 450 -10.42 -18.23 21.84
CA ILE A 450 -11.67 -17.49 21.63
C ILE A 450 -12.87 -18.41 21.85
N ASN A 451 -13.78 -18.02 22.74
CA ASN A 451 -15.07 -18.66 22.89
C ASN A 451 -16.11 -17.92 22.04
N ILE A 452 -16.79 -18.64 21.18
CA ILE A 452 -17.79 -18.11 20.24
C ILE A 452 -19.14 -18.75 20.59
N ASP A 453 -20.11 -17.95 21.03
CA ASP A 453 -21.51 -18.38 21.10
C ASP A 453 -22.19 -17.94 19.79
N PRO A 454 -22.72 -18.88 18.98
CA PRO A 454 -23.34 -18.55 17.70
C PRO A 454 -24.71 -17.88 17.84
N PHE A 455 -25.18 -17.60 19.07
CA PHE A 455 -26.43 -16.88 19.29
C PHE A 455 -26.35 -15.49 18.63
N ASP A 456 -27.32 -15.16 17.77
CA ASP A 456 -27.39 -13.93 16.98
C ASP A 456 -26.24 -13.72 15.97
N ILE A 457 -25.53 -14.80 15.61
CA ILE A 457 -24.45 -14.77 14.62
C ILE A 457 -24.91 -15.43 13.33
N ARG A 458 -24.80 -14.72 12.21
CA ARG A 458 -25.10 -15.19 10.85
C ARG A 458 -23.95 -15.95 10.24
N SER A 459 -22.74 -15.46 10.41
CA SER A 459 -21.53 -16.12 9.90
C SER A 459 -20.35 -16.00 10.87
N ILE A 460 -19.52 -17.05 10.90
CA ILE A 460 -18.32 -17.13 11.72
C ILE A 460 -17.14 -17.36 10.80
N HIS A 461 -16.22 -16.44 10.77
CA HIS A 461 -14.94 -16.60 10.08
C HIS A 461 -13.79 -16.43 11.06
N LEU A 462 -12.81 -17.30 10.96
CA LEU A 462 -11.54 -17.16 11.65
C LEU A 462 -10.50 -16.67 10.67
N ASN A 463 -9.63 -15.80 11.14
CA ASN A 463 -8.49 -15.30 10.39
C ASN A 463 -7.22 -15.53 11.22
N VAL A 464 -6.26 -16.27 10.66
CA VAL A 464 -4.93 -16.47 11.26
C VAL A 464 -3.95 -15.65 10.46
N VAL A 465 -3.26 -14.70 11.10
CA VAL A 465 -2.32 -13.77 10.48
C VAL A 465 -0.92 -14.06 11.02
N SER A 466 0.06 -14.06 10.13
CA SER A 466 1.48 -14.11 10.48
C SER A 466 2.04 -12.68 10.49
N ASP A 467 2.57 -12.24 11.61
CA ASP A 467 3.36 -11.00 11.72
C ASP A 467 4.86 -11.29 11.89
N ASP A 468 5.28 -12.50 11.52
CA ASP A 468 6.68 -12.95 11.55
C ASP A 468 7.51 -12.25 10.48
N THR A 469 8.76 -11.96 10.82
CA THR A 469 9.75 -11.36 9.92
C THR A 469 10.72 -12.39 9.33
N SER A 470 10.59 -13.67 9.67
CA SER A 470 11.42 -14.75 9.13
C SER A 470 10.88 -15.25 7.79
N ASP A 471 11.78 -15.73 6.92
CA ASP A 471 11.43 -16.26 5.59
C ASP A 471 10.98 -17.74 5.65
N ILE A 472 10.43 -18.19 6.78
CA ILE A 472 9.99 -19.57 6.98
C ILE A 472 8.47 -19.61 6.95
N ASP A 473 7.91 -20.49 6.13
CA ASP A 473 6.49 -20.80 6.17
C ASP A 473 6.10 -21.35 7.55
N LEU A 474 5.08 -20.73 8.13
CA LEU A 474 4.58 -21.10 9.45
C LEU A 474 3.56 -22.23 9.36
N SER A 475 3.61 -23.08 10.38
CA SER A 475 2.61 -24.12 10.59
C SER A 475 1.87 -23.86 11.89
N PHE A 476 0.55 -23.98 11.83
CA PHE A 476 -0.31 -23.84 13.00
C PHE A 476 -1.40 -24.92 13.04
N ARG A 477 -1.97 -25.07 14.22
CA ARG A 477 -3.16 -25.88 14.46
C ARG A 477 -4.21 -25.03 15.16
N LEU A 478 -5.43 -25.04 14.63
CA LEU A 478 -6.64 -24.62 15.37
C LEU A 478 -7.29 -25.87 15.96
N THR A 479 -7.60 -25.79 17.24
CA THR A 479 -8.34 -26.83 17.98
C THR A 479 -9.72 -26.29 18.32
N PHE A 480 -10.76 -27.04 18.02
CA PHE A 480 -12.15 -26.71 18.25
C PHE A 480 -12.74 -27.67 19.30
N LYS A 481 -13.36 -27.13 20.34
CA LYS A 481 -13.98 -27.86 21.45
C LYS A 481 -15.31 -27.21 21.80
N ASP A 482 -16.09 -27.88 22.67
CA ASP A 482 -17.28 -27.26 23.23
C ASP A 482 -16.94 -25.95 23.96
N GLY A 483 -17.67 -24.92 23.61
CA GLY A 483 -17.63 -23.61 24.22
C GLY A 483 -18.72 -23.43 25.30
N GLU A 484 -18.78 -22.26 25.86
CA GLU A 484 -19.75 -21.90 26.90
C GLU A 484 -20.86 -21.03 26.30
N ARG A 485 -22.15 -21.38 26.63
CA ARG A 485 -23.33 -20.55 26.31
C ARG A 485 -23.50 -19.42 27.31
N GLY A 486 -24.04 -18.31 26.84
CA GLY A 486 -24.62 -17.28 27.68
C GLY A 486 -23.66 -16.36 28.40
N THR A 487 -22.39 -16.48 28.15
CA THR A 487 -21.47 -15.38 28.33
C THR A 487 -21.39 -14.69 26.96
N GLY A 488 -22.29 -13.75 26.72
CA GLY A 488 -22.06 -12.81 25.61
C GLY A 488 -20.58 -12.49 25.62
N ALA A 489 -19.86 -12.73 24.52
CA ALA A 489 -18.40 -12.81 24.48
C ALA A 489 -17.80 -11.98 25.62
N ASN A 490 -17.19 -12.62 26.64
CA ASN A 490 -16.41 -11.89 27.62
C ASN A 490 -15.20 -11.37 26.87
N LEU A 491 -15.43 -10.28 26.17
CA LEU A 491 -14.40 -9.49 25.55
C LEU A 491 -13.43 -9.17 26.68
N PRO A 492 -12.14 -9.40 26.53
CA PRO A 492 -11.21 -8.86 27.49
C PRO A 492 -11.43 -7.35 27.49
N ILE A 493 -12.10 -6.86 28.52
CA ILE A 493 -12.40 -5.45 28.69
C ILE A 493 -11.04 -4.75 28.70
N SER A 494 -10.75 -4.02 27.64
CA SER A 494 -9.49 -3.27 27.51
C SER A 494 -9.59 -1.94 28.25
N PHE A 495 -10.80 -1.44 28.42
CA PHE A 495 -11.08 -0.19 29.11
C PHE A 495 -12.42 -0.23 29.86
N THR A 496 -12.57 0.65 30.82
CA THR A 496 -13.84 0.97 31.51
C THR A 496 -14.04 2.47 31.49
N THR A 497 -15.30 2.93 31.57
CA THR A 497 -15.61 4.36 31.53
C THR A 497 -16.39 4.79 32.74
N SER A 498 -16.25 6.04 33.19
CA SER A 498 -17.13 6.65 34.16
C SER A 498 -18.40 7.19 33.49
N ASN A 499 -19.44 7.41 34.28
CA ASN A 499 -20.59 8.19 33.81
C ASN A 499 -20.19 9.65 33.64
N PRO A 500 -20.56 10.29 32.50
CA PRO A 500 -20.32 11.71 32.29
C PRO A 500 -21.03 12.57 33.34
N TYR A 501 -20.32 13.57 33.89
CA TYR A 501 -20.86 14.48 34.91
C TYR A 501 -20.33 15.91 34.69
N PRO A 502 -21.17 16.96 34.93
CA PRO A 502 -22.61 16.89 35.22
C PRO A 502 -23.43 16.46 33.98
N ASN A 503 -24.53 15.73 34.19
CA ASN A 503 -25.49 15.38 33.15
C ASN A 503 -26.93 15.47 33.70
N PRO A 504 -27.76 16.40 33.24
CA PRO A 504 -27.53 17.40 32.17
C PRO A 504 -26.45 18.44 32.51
N PHE A 505 -25.85 19.03 31.44
CA PHE A 505 -24.78 20.00 31.58
C PHE A 505 -25.06 21.29 30.75
N LYS A 506 -24.34 22.38 31.05
CA LYS A 506 -24.50 23.68 30.35
C LYS A 506 -23.33 24.02 29.43
N ASN A 507 -22.12 23.97 29.94
CA ASN A 507 -20.93 24.42 29.21
C ASN A 507 -19.93 23.30 28.96
N GLU A 508 -19.69 22.45 29.95
CA GLU A 508 -18.69 21.39 29.91
C GLU A 508 -19.19 20.16 30.63
N ILE A 509 -18.85 18.99 30.10
CA ILE A 509 -19.08 17.70 30.72
C ILE A 509 -17.78 16.91 30.78
N SER A 510 -17.54 16.21 31.89
CA SER A 510 -16.32 15.45 32.10
C SER A 510 -16.65 13.96 32.29
N PHE A 511 -15.74 13.09 31.83
CA PHE A 511 -15.80 11.64 32.04
C PHE A 511 -14.37 11.09 32.01
N SER A 512 -14.20 9.86 32.48
CA SER A 512 -12.90 9.19 32.47
C SER A 512 -12.96 7.87 31.71
N VAL A 513 -11.85 7.54 31.09
CA VAL A 513 -11.56 6.22 30.52
C VAL A 513 -10.41 5.61 31.30
N THR A 514 -10.60 4.41 31.84
CA THR A 514 -9.53 3.65 32.48
C THR A 514 -9.10 2.53 31.54
N ALA A 515 -7.93 2.65 30.95
CA ALA A 515 -7.31 1.58 30.18
C ALA A 515 -6.76 0.51 31.13
N LEU A 516 -7.28 -0.71 31.05
CA LEU A 516 -6.87 -1.84 31.89
C LEU A 516 -5.58 -2.49 31.41
N LYS A 517 -5.28 -2.33 30.14
CA LYS A 517 -4.04 -2.68 29.46
C LYS A 517 -3.75 -1.61 28.42
N GLU A 518 -2.57 -1.65 27.85
CA GLU A 518 -2.27 -0.82 26.71
C GLU A 518 -3.26 -1.08 25.57
N THR A 519 -3.94 -0.04 25.12
CA THR A 519 -5.02 -0.14 24.13
C THR A 519 -5.14 1.15 23.34
N PHE A 520 -5.66 1.04 22.11
CA PHE A 520 -6.05 2.20 21.31
C PHE A 520 -7.47 2.62 21.70
N ILE A 521 -7.72 3.92 21.86
CA ILE A 521 -9.05 4.44 22.21
C ILE A 521 -9.41 5.58 21.28
N SER A 522 -10.60 5.50 20.69
CA SER A 522 -11.27 6.61 20.02
C SER A 522 -12.44 7.13 20.84
N ILE A 523 -12.61 8.46 20.92
CA ILE A 523 -13.69 9.12 21.64
C ILE A 523 -14.31 10.17 20.73
N THR A 524 -15.58 9.98 20.35
CA THR A 524 -16.29 10.86 19.42
C THR A 524 -17.69 11.19 19.95
N ILE A 525 -18.14 12.41 19.75
CA ILE A 525 -19.48 12.91 20.12
C ILE A 525 -20.36 12.94 18.87
N PHE A 526 -21.57 12.36 18.99
CA PHE A 526 -22.58 12.33 17.93
C PHE A 526 -23.88 13.02 18.38
N ASP A 527 -24.64 13.54 17.43
CA ASP A 527 -26.00 14.00 17.65
C ASP A 527 -27.04 12.85 17.51
N LEU A 528 -28.31 13.18 17.71
CA LEU A 528 -29.43 12.22 17.57
C LEU A 528 -29.60 11.64 16.16
N LEU A 529 -29.04 12.28 15.14
CA LEU A 529 -29.08 11.82 13.75
C LEU A 529 -27.85 10.99 13.36
N GLY A 530 -26.94 10.73 14.33
CA GLY A 530 -25.72 10.00 14.12
C GLY A 530 -24.62 10.81 13.42
N ARG A 531 -24.77 12.14 13.29
CA ARG A 531 -23.75 13.00 12.72
C ARG A 531 -22.66 13.26 13.75
N GLU A 532 -21.40 13.17 13.34
CA GLU A 532 -20.27 13.53 14.18
C GLU A 532 -20.29 15.02 14.51
N ILE A 533 -20.15 15.34 15.78
CA ILE A 533 -20.14 16.70 16.32
C ILE A 533 -18.74 17.11 16.75
N ARG A 534 -18.09 16.25 17.52
CA ARG A 534 -16.79 16.56 18.10
C ARG A 534 -15.95 15.31 18.23
N TYR A 535 -14.74 15.41 17.79
CA TYR A 535 -13.68 14.46 18.00
C TYR A 535 -12.90 14.86 19.27
N ILE A 536 -12.88 13.99 20.27
CA ILE A 536 -12.26 14.28 21.58
C ILE A 536 -10.87 13.70 21.69
N TYR A 537 -10.72 12.43 21.28
CA TYR A 537 -9.46 11.71 21.37
C TYR A 537 -9.42 10.53 20.41
N ASP A 538 -8.26 10.30 19.84
CA ASP A 538 -7.95 9.09 19.10
C ASP A 538 -6.47 8.81 19.26
N GLY A 539 -6.15 7.67 19.87
CA GLY A 539 -4.77 7.35 20.15
C GLY A 539 -4.60 6.23 21.14
N ARG A 540 -3.34 5.93 21.41
CA ARG A 540 -2.92 4.87 22.30
C ARG A 540 -2.91 5.34 23.75
N LEU A 541 -3.53 4.55 24.63
CA LEU A 541 -3.46 4.73 26.08
C LEU A 541 -2.65 3.60 26.71
N LEU A 542 -1.70 3.94 27.55
CA LEU A 542 -1.08 2.99 28.46
C LEU A 542 -2.07 2.59 29.55
N SER A 543 -1.79 1.49 30.28
CA SER A 543 -2.61 1.13 31.44
C SER A 543 -2.65 2.29 32.44
N GLY A 544 -3.86 2.76 32.76
CA GLY A 544 -4.06 3.93 33.62
C GLY A 544 -5.41 4.60 33.40
N ARG A 545 -5.68 5.63 34.20
CA ARG A 545 -6.90 6.45 34.11
C ARG A 545 -6.61 7.77 33.41
N TYR A 546 -7.50 8.15 32.48
CA TYR A 546 -7.42 9.38 31.68
C TYR A 546 -8.76 10.13 31.75
N ASP A 547 -8.71 11.41 32.06
CA ASP A 547 -9.90 12.26 32.20
C ASP A 547 -10.07 13.10 30.93
N TYR A 548 -11.28 13.09 30.35
CA TYR A 548 -11.66 13.80 29.13
C TYR A 548 -12.80 14.78 29.41
N LYS A 549 -12.88 15.80 28.55
CA LYS A 549 -13.90 16.84 28.65
C LYS A 549 -14.44 17.18 27.26
N TRP A 550 -15.72 17.52 27.23
CA TRP A 550 -16.35 18.14 26.08
C TRP A 550 -16.92 19.50 26.46
N ASP A 551 -16.48 20.55 25.76
CA ASP A 551 -16.82 21.97 25.95
C ASP A 551 -18.12 22.39 25.23
N SER A 552 -18.97 21.47 24.83
CA SER A 552 -20.19 21.69 24.05
C SER A 552 -20.00 22.35 22.69
N LYS A 553 -18.79 22.28 22.10
CA LYS A 553 -18.47 22.79 20.76
C LYS A 553 -18.25 21.67 19.77
N ASN A 554 -18.48 21.98 18.50
CA ASN A 554 -18.15 21.09 17.39
C ASN A 554 -16.66 21.15 17.02
N ASN A 555 -16.25 20.36 16.00
CA ASN A 555 -14.85 20.29 15.53
C ASN A 555 -14.25 21.63 15.07
N ILE A 556 -15.09 22.59 14.64
CA ILE A 556 -14.65 23.93 14.23
C ILE A 556 -14.84 25.00 15.31
N GLY A 557 -15.09 24.60 16.56
CA GLY A 557 -15.17 25.48 17.71
C GLY A 557 -16.48 26.25 17.85
N ILE A 558 -17.53 25.90 17.09
CA ILE A 558 -18.86 26.51 17.17
C ILE A 558 -19.69 25.81 18.24
N ASP A 559 -20.41 26.58 19.02
CA ASP A 559 -21.32 26.08 20.05
C ASP A 559 -22.44 25.21 19.48
N THR A 560 -22.64 24.01 20.06
CA THR A 560 -23.72 23.11 19.66
C THR A 560 -25.06 23.51 20.32
N ALA A 561 -26.18 23.15 19.71
CA ALA A 561 -27.52 23.44 20.22
C ALA A 561 -27.85 22.62 21.49
N SER A 562 -28.79 23.13 22.30
CA SER A 562 -29.38 22.28 23.38
C SER A 562 -29.97 21.01 22.79
N GLY A 563 -29.74 19.86 23.43
CA GLY A 563 -30.22 18.59 22.95
C GLY A 563 -29.50 17.39 23.57
N THR A 564 -29.86 16.20 23.11
CA THR A 564 -29.23 14.95 23.51
C THR A 564 -28.11 14.61 22.53
N TYR A 565 -26.97 14.21 23.08
CA TYR A 565 -25.78 13.78 22.37
C TYR A 565 -25.31 12.43 22.88
N PHE A 566 -24.52 11.73 22.06
CA PHE A 566 -23.95 10.45 22.40
C PHE A 566 -22.42 10.54 22.37
N ILE A 567 -21.79 10.11 23.43
CA ILE A 567 -20.34 9.92 23.51
C ILE A 567 -20.06 8.45 23.17
N LYS A 568 -19.40 8.20 22.06
CA LYS A 568 -18.88 6.89 21.69
C LYS A 568 -17.45 6.77 22.18
N ILE A 569 -17.15 5.75 22.94
CA ILE A 569 -15.79 5.35 23.34
C ILE A 569 -15.54 3.96 22.78
N SER A 570 -14.46 3.76 22.02
CA SER A 570 -14.16 2.49 21.38
C SER A 570 -12.67 2.19 21.38
N ASP A 571 -12.31 0.91 21.55
CA ASP A 571 -10.94 0.41 21.33
C ASP A 571 -10.79 -0.31 19.97
N GLY A 572 -11.78 -0.13 19.09
CA GLY A 572 -11.86 -0.85 17.82
C GLY A 572 -12.47 -2.26 17.93
N ILE A 573 -12.53 -2.82 19.14
CA ILE A 573 -13.11 -4.14 19.45
C ILE A 573 -14.36 -3.97 20.31
N ASN A 574 -14.21 -3.20 21.40
CA ASN A 574 -15.29 -2.88 22.33
C ASN A 574 -15.73 -1.45 22.11
N GLN A 575 -17.03 -1.19 22.29
CA GLN A 575 -17.53 0.18 22.27
C GLN A 575 -18.50 0.40 23.42
N GLU A 576 -18.42 1.59 24.01
CA GLU A 576 -19.32 2.03 25.06
C GLU A 576 -19.96 3.36 24.66
N TRP A 577 -21.28 3.47 24.82
CA TRP A 577 -22.05 4.66 24.51
C TRP A 577 -22.57 5.32 25.78
N LYS A 578 -22.38 6.62 25.91
CA LYS A 578 -22.93 7.42 27.01
C LYS A 578 -23.84 8.50 26.45
N THR A 579 -25.06 8.55 26.98
CA THR A 579 -26.02 9.59 26.62
C THR A 579 -25.80 10.82 27.51
N VAL A 580 -25.73 12.00 26.92
CA VAL A 580 -25.54 13.27 27.61
C VAL A 580 -26.54 14.32 27.11
N THR A 581 -26.99 15.20 28.00
CA THR A 581 -27.98 16.24 27.65
C THR A 581 -27.40 17.63 27.90
N LEU A 582 -27.25 18.40 26.81
CA LEU A 582 -26.85 19.80 26.88
C LEU A 582 -28.07 20.71 27.04
N ILE A 583 -28.02 21.59 28.01
CA ILE A 583 -29.06 22.58 28.30
C ILE A 583 -28.40 23.98 28.30
N ARG A 584 -28.78 24.81 27.35
CA ARG A 584 -28.32 26.22 27.23
C ARG A 584 -29.42 27.16 27.62
#